data_71241175d4685f95e01533ca7df84e18
#
_entry.id   71241175d4685f95e01533ca7df84e18
#
_cell.length_a   1.000
_cell.length_b   1.000
_cell.length_c   1.000
_cell.angle_alpha   90.00
_cell.angle_beta   90.00
_cell.angle_gamma   90.00
#
_symmetry.space_group_name_H-M   'P 1'
#
loop_
_entity.id
_entity.type
_entity.pdbx_description
1 polymer ?
#
loop_
_entity_poly.entity_id
_entity_poly.type
_entity_poly.pdbx_seq_one_letter_code
_entity_poly.pdbx_strand_id
1 'polypeptide(L)'
;MGNDKDGNPIYLKDIWPSDEEIDALVKVAVKPEQFKKIYIPMFDLGVNAKSESPLYDWRPQSTYIRRPPYWEGALAAPRTLANMRPLAILGDNITTDHLSPSNAIVLDSASGEYLKKMGLPEEDFNSYATHRGDHLTTQRATFANPKLFNEMVVRSDGTIKQGSKARVEPEGEVMRMWEAIETYMNRKQPLIIIAGKDYGQGSSRDWAAKGVRLAGVEAIVAEGFERIHRTNLVGMGVLPLEFKAGVDRKTLGLDGTELYSVIGNIAPRSTLTLVIERATDEGKSEIVEVPVTCRLDTEEEVSVYEAGGVLQRF
;
A
#
# COMPACT_ATOMS: atom_id res chain seq x y z
N MET A 1 11.85 -8.67 38.01
CA MET A 1 10.42 -8.51 37.75
C MET A 1 9.69 -7.81 38.90
N GLY A 2 10.33 -7.50 39.96
CA GLY A 2 9.79 -6.91 41.18
C GLY A 2 10.17 -7.73 42.38
N ASN A 3 9.55 -7.46 43.55
CA ASN A 3 9.76 -8.18 44.78
C ASN A 3 8.45 -8.84 45.23
N ASP A 4 8.57 -9.94 45.98
CA ASP A 4 7.43 -10.56 46.63
C ASP A 4 6.93 -9.71 47.82
N LYS A 5 5.88 -10.20 48.50
CA LYS A 5 5.30 -9.56 49.70
C LYS A 5 6.28 -9.40 50.88
N ASP A 6 7.35 -10.21 50.90
CA ASP A 6 8.36 -10.24 51.92
C ASP A 6 9.63 -9.47 51.52
N GLY A 7 9.61 -8.81 50.33
CA GLY A 7 10.67 -7.95 49.79
C GLY A 7 11.76 -8.70 49.02
N ASN A 8 11.61 -10.01 48.76
CA ASN A 8 12.59 -10.78 48.00
C ASN A 8 12.43 -10.56 46.50
N PRO A 9 13.52 -10.48 45.71
CA PRO A 9 13.44 -10.28 44.27
C PRO A 9 12.82 -11.52 43.58
N ILE A 10 11.83 -11.26 42.69
CA ILE A 10 11.20 -12.27 41.84
C ILE A 10 11.86 -12.25 40.48
N TYR A 11 12.30 -13.40 40.01
CA TYR A 11 12.89 -13.63 38.69
C TYR A 11 11.88 -14.34 37.77
N LEU A 12 12.12 -14.30 36.46
CA LEU A 12 11.27 -15.00 35.48
C LEU A 12 11.15 -16.50 35.78
N LYS A 13 12.23 -17.15 36.19
CA LYS A 13 12.26 -18.57 36.58
C LYS A 13 11.32 -18.95 37.75
N ASP A 14 10.99 -17.97 38.60
CA ASP A 14 10.15 -18.19 39.78
C ASP A 14 8.67 -18.20 39.47
N ILE A 15 8.30 -17.65 38.28
CA ILE A 15 6.92 -17.57 37.82
C ILE A 15 6.68 -18.31 36.48
N TRP A 16 7.75 -18.85 35.88
CA TRP A 16 7.63 -19.62 34.64
C TRP A 16 7.17 -21.04 34.99
N PRO A 17 6.09 -21.55 34.36
CA PRO A 17 5.62 -22.90 34.64
C PRO A 17 6.65 -23.96 34.22
N SER A 18 6.72 -25.08 34.93
CA SER A 18 7.56 -26.21 34.53
C SER A 18 6.96 -26.94 33.32
N ASP A 19 7.78 -27.70 32.60
CA ASP A 19 7.31 -28.48 31.44
C ASP A 19 6.26 -29.53 31.88
N GLU A 20 6.40 -30.10 33.11
CA GLU A 20 5.44 -31.03 33.68
C GLU A 20 4.08 -30.37 33.94
N GLU A 21 4.06 -29.13 34.44
CA GLU A 21 2.83 -28.37 34.66
C GLU A 21 2.15 -28.04 33.30
N ILE A 22 2.95 -27.64 32.32
CA ILE A 22 2.44 -27.36 30.96
C ILE A 22 1.84 -28.63 30.36
N ASP A 23 2.57 -29.74 30.37
CA ASP A 23 2.13 -31.03 29.82
C ASP A 23 0.85 -31.54 30.51
N ALA A 24 0.75 -31.41 31.81
CA ALA A 24 -0.44 -31.79 32.54
C ALA A 24 -1.67 -30.97 32.12
N LEU A 25 -1.50 -29.66 31.96
CA LEU A 25 -2.57 -28.76 31.51
C LEU A 25 -2.96 -29.01 30.06
N VAL A 26 -1.99 -29.22 29.16
CA VAL A 26 -2.24 -29.53 27.75
C VAL A 26 -3.06 -30.82 27.60
N LYS A 27 -2.71 -31.88 28.32
CA LYS A 27 -3.46 -33.15 28.30
C LYS A 27 -4.92 -33.01 28.75
N VAL A 28 -5.20 -32.07 29.65
CA VAL A 28 -6.56 -31.85 30.17
C VAL A 28 -7.32 -30.85 29.23
N ALA A 29 -6.64 -29.84 28.73
CA ALA A 29 -7.25 -28.75 27.96
C ALA A 29 -7.52 -29.11 26.50
N VAL A 30 -6.60 -29.83 25.85
CA VAL A 30 -6.68 -30.20 24.44
C VAL A 30 -7.36 -31.56 24.29
N LYS A 31 -8.62 -31.56 23.85
CA LYS A 31 -9.42 -32.80 23.69
C LYS A 31 -9.86 -32.97 22.22
N PRO A 32 -9.79 -34.23 21.70
CA PRO A 32 -10.23 -34.52 20.32
C PRO A 32 -11.66 -34.08 20.01
N GLU A 33 -12.56 -34.09 21.01
CA GLU A 33 -13.95 -33.70 20.86
C GLU A 33 -14.12 -32.22 20.50
N GLN A 34 -13.23 -31.36 20.98
CA GLN A 34 -13.23 -29.93 20.63
C GLN A 34 -12.99 -29.73 19.13
N PHE A 35 -12.04 -30.48 18.57
CA PHE A 35 -11.73 -30.46 17.14
C PHE A 35 -12.92 -31.01 16.34
N LYS A 36 -13.49 -32.15 16.72
CA LYS A 36 -14.67 -32.71 16.05
C LYS A 36 -15.84 -31.75 16.04
N LYS A 37 -16.11 -31.10 17.18
CA LYS A 37 -17.21 -30.13 17.30
C LYS A 37 -17.07 -28.93 16.38
N ILE A 38 -15.85 -28.48 16.12
CA ILE A 38 -15.57 -27.31 15.25
C ILE A 38 -15.47 -27.72 13.79
N TYR A 39 -14.67 -28.74 13.49
CA TYR A 39 -14.31 -29.06 12.11
C TYR A 39 -15.36 -29.86 11.35
N ILE A 40 -16.07 -30.82 12.00
CA ILE A 40 -17.08 -31.61 11.31
C ILE A 40 -18.16 -30.72 10.65
N PRO A 41 -18.81 -29.77 11.38
CA PRO A 41 -19.79 -28.89 10.74
C PRO A 41 -19.21 -28.04 9.61
N MET A 42 -17.96 -27.62 9.70
CA MET A 42 -17.30 -26.84 8.65
C MET A 42 -17.13 -27.66 7.36
N PHE A 43 -16.73 -28.91 7.48
CA PHE A 43 -16.54 -29.80 6.31
C PHE A 43 -17.88 -30.28 5.74
N ASP A 44 -18.88 -30.52 6.55
CA ASP A 44 -20.22 -30.90 6.09
C ASP A 44 -20.89 -29.79 5.27
N LEU A 45 -20.64 -28.52 5.61
CA LEU A 45 -21.12 -27.38 4.81
C LEU A 45 -20.40 -27.27 3.45
N GLY A 46 -19.15 -27.76 3.35
CA GLY A 46 -18.33 -27.69 2.14
C GLY A 46 -18.57 -28.82 1.15
N VAL A 47 -18.96 -30.01 1.62
CA VAL A 47 -19.07 -31.21 0.76
C VAL A 47 -20.25 -31.14 -0.23
N ASN A 48 -21.29 -30.37 0.08
CA ASN A 48 -22.47 -30.22 -0.77
C ASN A 48 -22.37 -29.08 -1.80
N ALA A 49 -21.30 -28.28 -1.74
CA ALA A 49 -21.07 -27.15 -2.66
C ALA A 49 -20.04 -27.49 -3.75
N LYS A 50 -20.13 -28.70 -4.33
CA LYS A 50 -19.29 -29.03 -5.52
C LYS A 50 -19.78 -28.19 -6.69
N SER A 51 -19.07 -27.10 -6.97
CA SER A 51 -19.14 -26.46 -8.27
C SER A 51 -18.64 -27.46 -9.31
N GLU A 52 -19.46 -27.81 -10.29
CA GLU A 52 -19.08 -28.61 -11.45
C GLU A 52 -18.13 -27.83 -12.39
N SER A 53 -18.08 -26.52 -12.21
CA SER A 53 -17.21 -25.63 -12.99
C SER A 53 -15.78 -25.61 -12.43
N PRO A 54 -14.74 -25.73 -13.30
CA PRO A 54 -13.36 -25.50 -12.89
C PRO A 54 -13.04 -24.04 -12.56
N LEU A 55 -13.96 -23.13 -12.89
CA LEU A 55 -13.83 -21.69 -12.63
C LEU A 55 -14.59 -21.29 -11.37
N TYR A 56 -14.00 -20.42 -10.57
CA TYR A 56 -14.66 -19.84 -9.41
C TYR A 56 -15.85 -18.97 -9.84
N ASP A 57 -16.98 -19.12 -9.16
CA ASP A 57 -18.18 -18.31 -9.38
C ASP A 57 -18.03 -16.94 -8.68
N TRP A 58 -17.51 -15.96 -9.42
CA TRP A 58 -17.31 -14.61 -8.92
C TRP A 58 -18.64 -13.87 -8.70
N ARG A 59 -18.83 -13.39 -7.48
CA ARG A 59 -20.01 -12.61 -7.11
C ARG A 59 -19.66 -11.12 -7.06
N PRO A 60 -20.16 -10.31 -8.01
CA PRO A 60 -19.87 -8.87 -8.05
C PRO A 60 -20.31 -8.09 -6.80
N GLN A 61 -21.27 -8.63 -6.03
CA GLN A 61 -21.78 -8.01 -4.81
C GLN A 61 -20.96 -8.35 -3.57
N SER A 62 -20.03 -9.32 -3.66
CA SER A 62 -19.22 -9.72 -2.51
C SER A 62 -18.29 -8.58 -2.08
N THR A 63 -18.29 -8.30 -0.78
CA THR A 63 -17.34 -7.40 -0.13
C THR A 63 -16.19 -8.17 0.54
N TYR A 64 -16.22 -9.51 0.45
CA TYR A 64 -15.21 -10.39 1.03
C TYR A 64 -14.20 -10.89 -0.01
N ILE A 65 -14.69 -11.33 -1.18
CA ILE A 65 -13.87 -11.74 -2.31
C ILE A 65 -14.52 -11.30 -3.63
N ARG A 66 -13.75 -10.63 -4.46
CA ARG A 66 -14.20 -10.05 -5.73
C ARG A 66 -13.17 -10.31 -6.82
N ARG A 67 -13.64 -10.53 -8.05
CA ARG A 67 -12.75 -10.65 -9.21
C ARG A 67 -11.89 -9.40 -9.34
N PRO A 68 -10.56 -9.54 -9.30
CA PRO A 68 -9.67 -8.39 -9.35
C PRO A 68 -9.55 -7.84 -10.77
N PRO A 69 -9.37 -6.50 -10.93
CA PRO A 69 -9.37 -5.86 -12.24
C PRO A 69 -8.13 -6.17 -13.08
N TYR A 70 -7.03 -6.57 -12.46
CA TYR A 70 -5.76 -6.80 -13.14
C TYR A 70 -5.72 -8.09 -13.98
N TRP A 71 -6.70 -8.99 -13.89
CA TRP A 71 -6.81 -10.17 -14.75
C TRP A 71 -7.40 -9.87 -16.12
N GLU A 72 -8.09 -8.77 -16.30
CA GLU A 72 -8.77 -8.42 -17.55
C GLU A 72 -7.99 -7.41 -18.40
N GLY A 73 -6.70 -7.28 -18.16
CA GLY A 73 -5.88 -6.31 -18.87
C GLY A 73 -6.19 -4.86 -18.54
N ALA A 74 -7.01 -4.60 -17.50
CA ALA A 74 -7.30 -3.23 -17.05
C ALA A 74 -6.05 -2.46 -16.60
N LEU A 75 -4.98 -3.17 -16.25
CA LEU A 75 -3.66 -2.62 -15.95
C LEU A 75 -2.66 -2.79 -17.12
N ALA A 76 -3.07 -3.40 -18.23
CA ALA A 76 -2.26 -3.59 -19.42
C ALA A 76 -2.32 -2.40 -20.41
N ALA A 77 -3.01 -1.30 -20.06
CA ALA A 77 -2.97 -0.09 -20.85
C ALA A 77 -1.52 0.39 -21.03
N PRO A 78 -1.16 1.00 -22.17
CA PRO A 78 0.17 1.56 -22.38
C PRO A 78 0.53 2.44 -21.19
N ARG A 79 1.61 2.09 -20.49
CA ARG A 79 2.09 2.87 -19.38
C ARG A 79 2.74 4.12 -19.89
N THR A 80 2.49 5.20 -19.21
CA THR A 80 3.18 6.43 -19.50
C THR A 80 3.95 6.89 -18.27
N LEU A 81 5.25 7.06 -18.44
CA LEU A 81 6.13 7.68 -17.46
C LEU A 81 6.30 9.18 -17.76
N ALA A 82 5.35 9.77 -18.48
CA ALA A 82 5.37 11.16 -18.87
C ALA A 82 4.23 11.94 -18.21
N ASN A 83 4.50 13.20 -17.88
CA ASN A 83 3.52 14.14 -17.30
C ASN A 83 2.78 13.60 -16.07
N MET A 84 3.47 12.87 -15.22
CA MET A 84 2.92 12.35 -13.97
C MET A 84 2.73 13.48 -12.97
N ARG A 85 1.57 13.47 -12.27
CA ARG A 85 1.33 14.34 -11.12
C ARG A 85 1.71 13.63 -9.81
N PRO A 86 2.27 14.31 -8.82
CA PRO A 86 2.54 13.69 -7.53
C PRO A 86 1.22 13.48 -6.77
N LEU A 87 1.00 12.25 -6.31
CA LEU A 87 -0.09 11.94 -5.37
C LEU A 87 0.31 12.29 -3.94
N ALA A 88 1.58 12.08 -3.62
CA ALA A 88 2.13 12.36 -2.30
C ALA A 88 3.63 12.65 -2.37
N ILE A 89 4.07 13.58 -1.52
CA ILE A 89 5.47 13.79 -1.15
C ILE A 89 5.59 13.42 0.33
N LEU A 90 6.39 12.39 0.61
CA LEU A 90 6.43 11.72 1.91
C LEU A 90 7.82 11.82 2.53
N GLY A 91 7.85 11.86 3.86
CA GLY A 91 9.09 11.83 4.64
C GLY A 91 9.79 10.47 4.68
N ASP A 92 10.73 10.35 5.60
CA ASP A 92 11.45 9.12 5.87
C ASP A 92 10.59 8.12 6.67
N ASN A 93 10.98 6.86 6.66
CA ASN A 93 10.40 5.78 7.48
C ASN A 93 8.89 5.58 7.25
N ILE A 94 8.43 5.72 6.02
CA ILE A 94 7.05 5.40 5.66
C ILE A 94 6.84 3.89 5.72
N THR A 95 5.96 3.46 6.60
CA THR A 95 5.67 2.04 6.81
C THR A 95 4.54 1.55 5.92
N THR A 96 4.43 0.23 5.76
CA THR A 96 3.29 -0.38 5.06
C THR A 96 1.95 -0.10 5.72
N ASP A 97 1.92 0.25 7.03
CA ASP A 97 0.70 0.72 7.71
C ASP A 97 0.28 2.13 7.29
N HIS A 98 1.21 3.00 6.91
CA HIS A 98 0.88 4.28 6.29
C HIS A 98 0.30 4.09 4.88
N LEU A 99 0.84 3.11 4.14
CA LEU A 99 0.47 2.84 2.74
C LEU A 99 -0.86 2.09 2.63
N SER A 100 -1.08 1.10 3.48
CA SER A 100 -2.25 0.22 3.47
C SER A 100 -2.53 -0.32 4.87
N PRO A 101 -3.30 0.38 5.70
CA PRO A 101 -3.63 -0.05 7.06
C PRO A 101 -4.38 -1.38 7.07
N SER A 102 -4.20 -2.16 8.13
CA SER A 102 -4.88 -3.46 8.32
C SER A 102 -5.84 -3.49 9.51
N ASN A 103 -5.96 -2.39 10.25
CA ASN A 103 -6.81 -2.23 11.41
C ASN A 103 -8.32 -2.24 11.06
N ALA A 104 -9.15 -2.03 12.07
CA ALA A 104 -10.60 -1.92 11.92
C ALA A 104 -11.00 -0.82 10.92
N ILE A 105 -12.03 -1.09 10.13
CA ILE A 105 -12.64 -0.12 9.22
C ILE A 105 -13.66 0.68 10.01
N VAL A 106 -13.51 2.00 10.01
CA VAL A 106 -14.42 2.91 10.70
C VAL A 106 -15.45 3.49 9.72
N LEU A 107 -16.64 3.81 10.23
CA LEU A 107 -17.79 4.23 9.43
C LEU A 107 -17.52 5.48 8.57
N ASP A 108 -16.78 6.44 9.10
CA ASP A 108 -16.45 7.71 8.45
C ASP A 108 -15.21 7.64 7.53
N SER A 109 -14.70 6.43 7.28
CA SER A 109 -13.66 6.18 6.27
C SER A 109 -14.25 5.96 4.88
N ALA A 110 -13.48 6.20 3.83
CA ALA A 110 -13.89 5.94 2.45
C ALA A 110 -14.29 4.46 2.24
N SER A 111 -13.62 3.51 2.92
CA SER A 111 -13.97 2.10 2.89
C SER A 111 -15.27 1.82 3.66
N GLY A 112 -15.46 2.44 4.83
CA GLY A 112 -16.70 2.30 5.63
C GLY A 112 -17.92 2.84 4.88
N GLU A 113 -17.81 4.02 4.27
CA GLU A 113 -18.85 4.59 3.41
C GLU A 113 -19.21 3.65 2.24
N TYR A 114 -18.19 3.02 1.64
CA TYR A 114 -18.39 2.04 0.57
C TYR A 114 -19.09 0.78 1.09
N LEU A 115 -18.65 0.18 2.20
CA LEU A 115 -19.27 -1.02 2.78
C LEU A 115 -20.73 -0.77 3.19
N LYS A 116 -21.01 0.39 3.78
CA LYS A 116 -22.37 0.81 4.09
C LYS A 116 -23.24 0.91 2.83
N LYS A 117 -22.71 1.49 1.74
CA LYS A 117 -23.38 1.57 0.44
C LYS A 117 -23.66 0.17 -0.15
N MET A 118 -22.79 -0.80 0.14
CA MET A 118 -22.97 -2.21 -0.25
C MET A 118 -23.97 -2.96 0.65
N GLY A 119 -24.52 -2.32 1.68
CA GLY A 119 -25.52 -2.89 2.57
C GLY A 119 -24.96 -3.66 3.77
N LEU A 120 -23.65 -3.56 4.06
CA LEU A 120 -23.09 -4.15 5.27
C LEU A 120 -23.45 -3.29 6.49
N PRO A 121 -23.93 -3.90 7.60
CA PRO A 121 -24.05 -3.22 8.87
C PRO A 121 -22.67 -2.95 9.48
N GLU A 122 -22.54 -1.90 10.30
CA GLU A 122 -21.27 -1.44 10.85
C GLU A 122 -20.56 -2.50 11.69
N GLU A 123 -21.30 -3.31 12.44
CA GLU A 123 -20.77 -4.42 13.23
C GLU A 123 -20.06 -5.51 12.39
N ASP A 124 -20.34 -5.58 11.10
CA ASP A 124 -19.73 -6.54 10.16
C ASP A 124 -18.57 -5.95 9.34
N PHE A 125 -18.20 -4.68 9.54
CA PHE A 125 -17.11 -4.04 8.80
C PHE A 125 -15.77 -4.70 9.11
N ASN A 126 -15.57 -5.20 10.32
CA ASN A 126 -14.33 -5.86 10.73
C ASN A 126 -13.09 -5.00 10.41
N SER A 127 -12.13 -5.58 9.72
CA SER A 127 -10.85 -4.92 9.40
C SER A 127 -10.55 -4.93 7.90
N TYR A 128 -9.63 -4.08 7.48
CA TYR A 128 -9.10 -4.09 6.11
C TYR A 128 -8.51 -5.46 5.73
N ALA A 129 -7.91 -6.17 6.68
CA ALA A 129 -7.39 -7.51 6.46
C ALA A 129 -8.50 -8.52 6.14
N THR A 130 -9.71 -8.37 6.72
CA THR A 130 -10.87 -9.21 6.40
C THR A 130 -11.34 -9.01 4.97
N HIS A 131 -11.32 -7.78 4.47
CA HIS A 131 -11.77 -7.41 3.12
C HIS A 131 -10.66 -7.38 2.07
N ARG A 132 -9.49 -7.97 2.35
CA ARG A 132 -8.35 -7.96 1.40
C ARG A 132 -8.62 -8.62 0.05
N GLY A 133 -9.66 -9.43 -0.07
CA GLY A 133 -10.13 -10.02 -1.32
C GLY A 133 -11.10 -9.12 -2.10
N ASP A 134 -11.54 -8.01 -1.54
CA ASP A 134 -12.33 -6.98 -2.23
C ASP A 134 -11.45 -5.77 -2.56
N HIS A 135 -11.02 -5.66 -3.81
CA HIS A 135 -10.17 -4.56 -4.25
C HIS A 135 -10.85 -3.18 -4.12
N LEU A 136 -12.18 -3.11 -4.15
CA LEU A 136 -12.91 -1.84 -3.99
C LEU A 136 -12.85 -1.31 -2.56
N THR A 137 -12.83 -2.21 -1.56
CA THR A 137 -12.58 -1.81 -0.17
C THR A 137 -11.12 -1.42 0.03
N THR A 138 -10.19 -2.24 -0.45
CA THR A 138 -8.77 -2.08 -0.15
C THR A 138 -8.07 -0.98 -0.94
N GLN A 139 -8.51 -0.65 -2.14
CA GLN A 139 -8.00 0.53 -2.84
C GLN A 139 -8.37 1.84 -2.13
N ARG A 140 -9.52 1.87 -1.42
CA ARG A 140 -9.94 2.99 -0.57
C ARG A 140 -9.13 3.11 0.72
N ALA A 141 -8.40 2.04 1.07
CA ALA A 141 -7.45 2.02 2.16
C ALA A 141 -6.08 2.61 1.80
N THR A 142 -5.81 2.86 0.50
CA THR A 142 -4.53 3.40 0.04
C THR A 142 -4.28 4.76 0.67
N PHE A 143 -3.19 4.84 1.46
CA PHE A 143 -2.84 6.00 2.30
C PHE A 143 -3.93 6.45 3.27
N ALA A 144 -4.85 5.57 3.67
CA ALA A 144 -5.97 5.93 4.56
C ALA A 144 -5.57 6.14 6.03
N ASN A 145 -4.29 5.96 6.37
CA ASN A 145 -3.82 6.12 7.75
C ASN A 145 -3.92 7.58 8.21
N PRO A 146 -4.64 7.88 9.32
CA PRO A 146 -4.78 9.25 9.82
C PRO A 146 -3.48 9.86 10.35
N LYS A 147 -2.44 9.06 10.55
CA LYS A 147 -1.11 9.52 10.98
C LYS A 147 -0.19 9.90 9.80
N LEU A 148 -0.66 9.79 8.57
CA LEU A 148 0.11 10.16 7.39
C LEU A 148 0.43 11.67 7.41
N PHE A 149 1.66 12.01 7.01
CA PHE A 149 2.07 13.36 6.66
C PHE A 149 2.39 13.40 5.17
N ASN A 150 1.54 14.05 4.40
CA ASN A 150 1.79 14.37 3.01
C ASN A 150 2.30 15.82 2.93
N GLU A 151 3.57 15.99 2.56
CA GLU A 151 4.25 17.30 2.53
C GLU A 151 3.59 18.29 1.56
N MET A 152 2.75 17.79 0.62
CA MET A 152 1.93 18.64 -0.28
C MET A 152 0.75 19.31 0.44
N VAL A 153 0.40 18.88 1.65
CA VAL A 153 -0.79 19.37 2.39
C VAL A 153 -0.33 20.28 3.53
N VAL A 154 -0.22 21.55 3.21
CA VAL A 154 0.31 22.59 4.10
C VAL A 154 -0.83 23.43 4.66
N ARG A 155 -0.75 23.80 5.95
CA ARG A 155 -1.65 24.75 6.60
C ARG A 155 -1.25 26.20 6.26
N SER A 156 -2.13 27.15 6.57
CA SER A 156 -1.85 28.58 6.39
C SER A 156 -0.64 29.08 7.17
N ASP A 157 -0.24 28.39 8.24
CA ASP A 157 0.95 28.70 9.04
C ASP A 157 2.25 28.04 8.51
N GLY A 158 2.18 27.34 7.34
CA GLY A 158 3.31 26.65 6.74
C GLY A 158 3.59 25.25 7.31
N THR A 159 2.82 24.79 8.31
CA THR A 159 3.01 23.44 8.86
C THR A 159 2.28 22.36 8.03
N ILE A 160 2.86 21.13 7.95
CA ILE A 160 2.22 20.01 7.26
C ILE A 160 1.02 19.54 8.07
N LYS A 161 -0.12 19.36 7.40
CA LYS A 161 -1.34 18.85 8.02
C LYS A 161 -1.34 17.32 8.04
N GLN A 162 -1.35 16.74 9.25
CA GLN A 162 -1.51 15.32 9.44
C GLN A 162 -2.88 14.83 8.96
N GLY A 163 -2.93 13.65 8.36
CA GLY A 163 -4.14 12.95 7.94
C GLY A 163 -4.02 12.35 6.56
N SER A 164 -4.98 11.51 6.20
CA SER A 164 -5.13 10.89 4.89
C SER A 164 -5.67 11.91 3.88
N LYS A 165 -4.80 12.80 3.41
CA LYS A 165 -5.14 13.90 2.49
C LYS A 165 -4.13 14.03 1.36
N ALA A 166 -4.59 14.53 0.22
CA ALA A 166 -3.74 14.94 -0.89
C ALA A 166 -4.23 16.28 -1.45
N ARG A 167 -3.34 16.96 -2.16
CA ARG A 167 -3.65 18.16 -2.93
C ARG A 167 -3.72 17.78 -4.39
N VAL A 168 -4.84 18.09 -5.04
CA VAL A 168 -5.08 17.81 -6.46
C VAL A 168 -4.66 18.99 -7.30
N GLU A 169 -3.77 18.74 -8.24
CA GLU A 169 -3.26 19.74 -9.18
C GLU A 169 -3.95 19.62 -10.55
N PRO A 170 -4.08 20.71 -11.31
CA PRO A 170 -3.51 22.05 -11.08
C PRO A 170 -4.36 22.96 -10.19
N GLU A 171 -5.51 22.53 -9.71
CA GLU A 171 -6.44 23.39 -8.94
C GLU A 171 -5.94 23.72 -7.54
N GLY A 172 -5.00 22.93 -7.00
CA GLY A 172 -4.47 23.07 -5.63
C GLY A 172 -5.47 22.70 -4.54
N GLU A 173 -6.55 21.99 -4.87
CA GLU A 173 -7.59 21.61 -3.91
C GLU A 173 -7.14 20.47 -3.01
N VAL A 174 -7.28 20.67 -1.70
CA VAL A 174 -6.97 19.65 -0.68
C VAL A 174 -8.22 18.87 -0.31
N MET A 175 -8.16 17.55 -0.51
CA MET A 175 -9.27 16.64 -0.22
C MET A 175 -8.80 15.36 0.48
N ARG A 176 -9.71 14.47 0.85
CA ARG A 176 -9.33 13.14 1.35
C ARG A 176 -8.54 12.39 0.28
N MET A 177 -7.62 11.55 0.70
CA MET A 177 -6.75 10.79 -0.22
C MET A 177 -7.55 10.00 -1.26
N TRP A 178 -8.62 9.31 -0.85
CA TRP A 178 -9.45 8.54 -1.77
C TRP A 178 -10.11 9.43 -2.85
N GLU A 179 -10.64 10.56 -2.48
CA GLU A 179 -11.28 11.51 -3.41
C GLU A 179 -10.28 12.08 -4.41
N ALA A 180 -9.05 12.35 -3.94
CA ALA A 180 -7.95 12.75 -4.83
C ALA A 180 -7.58 11.64 -5.82
N ILE A 181 -7.46 10.40 -5.36
CA ILE A 181 -7.21 9.24 -6.21
C ILE A 181 -8.34 9.10 -7.24
N GLU A 182 -9.60 9.14 -6.83
CA GLU A 182 -10.76 9.02 -7.71
C GLU A 182 -10.80 10.14 -8.75
N THR A 183 -10.46 11.37 -8.36
CA THR A 183 -10.35 12.51 -9.26
C THR A 183 -9.29 12.27 -10.34
N TYR A 184 -8.09 11.84 -9.97
CA TYR A 184 -7.02 11.54 -10.92
C TYR A 184 -7.35 10.31 -11.80
N MET A 185 -7.99 9.28 -11.25
CA MET A 185 -8.46 8.12 -12.04
C MET A 185 -9.47 8.56 -13.12
N ASN A 186 -10.43 9.43 -12.79
CA ASN A 186 -11.42 9.95 -13.74
C ASN A 186 -10.76 10.78 -14.84
N ARG A 187 -9.68 11.47 -14.54
CA ARG A 187 -8.87 12.24 -15.51
C ARG A 187 -7.91 11.35 -16.32
N LYS A 188 -7.75 10.08 -15.96
CA LYS A 188 -6.72 9.17 -16.49
C LYS A 188 -5.31 9.77 -16.36
N GLN A 189 -5.08 10.51 -15.29
CA GLN A 189 -3.82 11.18 -14.98
C GLN A 189 -2.83 10.18 -14.40
N PRO A 190 -1.66 9.94 -15.01
CA PRO A 190 -0.63 9.11 -14.42
C PRO A 190 -0.03 9.81 -13.19
N LEU A 191 0.30 9.01 -12.16
CA LEU A 191 0.75 9.51 -10.88
C LEU A 191 2.15 9.03 -10.54
N ILE A 192 2.82 9.81 -9.69
CA ILE A 192 4.11 9.49 -9.08
C ILE A 192 4.04 9.72 -7.58
N ILE A 193 4.86 9.03 -6.81
CA ILE A 193 5.09 9.28 -5.38
C ILE A 193 6.56 9.63 -5.19
N ILE A 194 6.82 10.66 -4.40
CA ILE A 194 8.15 11.04 -3.97
C ILE A 194 8.26 10.71 -2.48
N ALA A 195 9.35 10.07 -2.06
CA ALA A 195 9.54 9.67 -0.68
C ALA A 195 10.98 9.83 -0.20
N GLY A 196 11.15 9.81 1.11
CA GLY A 196 12.45 9.85 1.77
C GLY A 196 13.09 8.45 1.90
N LYS A 197 13.85 8.28 2.99
CA LYS A 197 14.57 7.03 3.28
C LYS A 197 13.63 5.94 3.80
N ASP A 198 14.06 4.70 3.59
CA ASP A 198 13.42 3.52 4.17
C ASP A 198 11.91 3.40 3.85
N TYR A 199 11.55 3.69 2.60
CA TYR A 199 10.16 3.62 2.14
C TYR A 199 9.65 2.18 2.10
N GLY A 200 8.52 1.94 2.76
CA GLY A 200 7.83 0.64 2.77
C GLY A 200 8.25 -0.30 3.90
N GLN A 201 8.81 0.22 5.00
CA GLN A 201 9.14 -0.57 6.18
C GLN A 201 7.93 -1.26 6.81
N GLY A 202 8.18 -2.24 7.67
CA GLY A 202 7.16 -2.93 8.47
C GLY A 202 6.70 -4.24 7.85
N SER A 203 5.42 -4.56 7.97
CA SER A 203 4.85 -5.82 7.50
C SER A 203 4.93 -5.96 5.99
N SER A 204 5.23 -7.17 5.50
CA SER A 204 5.34 -7.48 4.07
C SER A 204 3.96 -7.58 3.41
N ARG A 205 3.30 -6.46 3.18
CA ARG A 205 1.98 -6.39 2.56
C ARG A 205 2.08 -6.04 1.09
N ASP A 206 1.58 -6.92 0.23
CA ASP A 206 1.47 -6.65 -1.20
C ASP A 206 0.44 -5.54 -1.50
N TRP A 207 -0.60 -5.37 -0.68
CA TRP A 207 -1.57 -4.28 -0.84
C TRP A 207 -0.96 -2.88 -0.73
N ALA A 208 0.15 -2.71 -0.02
CA ALA A 208 0.88 -1.44 -0.01
C ALA A 208 1.42 -1.06 -1.41
N ALA A 209 1.73 -2.03 -2.26
CA ALA A 209 2.11 -1.84 -3.66
C ALA A 209 0.91 -1.92 -4.61
N LYS A 210 -0.01 -2.83 -4.37
CA LYS A 210 -1.22 -3.03 -5.18
C LYS A 210 -2.15 -1.82 -5.14
N GLY A 211 -2.35 -1.23 -3.96
CA GLY A 211 -3.20 -0.05 -3.79
C GLY A 211 -2.70 1.15 -4.59
N VAL A 212 -1.40 1.44 -4.55
CA VAL A 212 -0.83 2.55 -5.33
C VAL A 212 -0.89 2.26 -6.83
N ARG A 213 -0.72 1.00 -7.26
CA ARG A 213 -0.91 0.63 -8.66
C ARG A 213 -2.34 0.87 -9.13
N LEU A 214 -3.33 0.45 -8.33
CA LEU A 214 -4.75 0.67 -8.64
C LEU A 214 -5.14 2.16 -8.63
N ALA A 215 -4.43 2.98 -7.87
CA ALA A 215 -4.60 4.43 -7.86
C ALA A 215 -4.04 5.14 -9.11
N GLY A 216 -3.29 4.44 -9.97
CA GLY A 216 -2.67 5.02 -11.17
C GLY A 216 -1.24 5.49 -10.97
N VAL A 217 -0.58 5.07 -9.89
CA VAL A 217 0.85 5.36 -9.68
C VAL A 217 1.69 4.49 -10.62
N GLU A 218 2.50 5.13 -11.44
CA GLU A 218 3.38 4.48 -12.42
C GLU A 218 4.82 4.33 -11.88
N ALA A 219 5.29 5.30 -11.09
CA ALA A 219 6.62 5.28 -10.51
C ALA A 219 6.64 5.81 -9.08
N ILE A 220 7.60 5.35 -8.29
CA ILE A 220 7.92 5.88 -6.97
C ILE A 220 9.40 6.22 -6.94
N VAL A 221 9.73 7.46 -6.57
CA VAL A 221 11.12 7.89 -6.39
C VAL A 221 11.37 8.10 -4.91
N ALA A 222 12.33 7.37 -4.33
CA ALA A 222 12.66 7.46 -2.92
C ALA A 222 14.17 7.58 -2.70
N GLU A 223 14.61 8.01 -1.51
CA GLU A 223 16.01 7.96 -1.12
C GLU A 223 16.47 6.54 -0.81
N GLY A 224 15.55 5.62 -0.52
CA GLY A 224 15.79 4.20 -0.31
C GLY A 224 14.51 3.44 -0.06
N PHE A 225 14.51 2.15 -0.36
CA PHE A 225 13.37 1.25 -0.22
C PHE A 225 13.67 0.13 0.76
N GLU A 226 12.64 -0.27 1.52
CA GLU A 226 12.65 -1.57 2.17
C GLU A 226 12.59 -2.67 1.09
N ARG A 227 13.40 -3.71 1.27
CA ARG A 227 13.65 -4.75 0.24
C ARG A 227 12.37 -5.45 -0.23
N ILE A 228 11.53 -5.88 0.70
CA ILE A 228 10.30 -6.65 0.37
C ILE A 228 9.32 -5.74 -0.36
N HIS A 229 9.14 -4.50 0.11
CA HIS A 229 8.23 -3.54 -0.51
C HIS A 229 8.66 -3.17 -1.92
N ARG A 230 9.98 -2.95 -2.15
CA ARG A 230 10.53 -2.76 -3.49
C ARG A 230 10.16 -3.91 -4.43
N THR A 231 10.33 -5.15 -3.96
CA THR A 231 9.97 -6.34 -4.76
C THR A 231 8.47 -6.40 -5.04
N ASN A 232 7.63 -6.05 -4.07
CA ASN A 232 6.19 -5.97 -4.27
C ASN A 232 5.78 -4.91 -5.29
N LEU A 233 6.45 -3.75 -5.31
CA LEU A 233 6.23 -2.72 -6.33
C LEU A 233 6.51 -3.25 -7.73
N VAL A 234 7.64 -3.93 -7.92
CA VAL A 234 7.99 -4.58 -9.20
C VAL A 234 6.94 -5.60 -9.59
N GLY A 235 6.53 -6.46 -8.66
CA GLY A 235 5.50 -7.48 -8.86
C GLY A 235 4.13 -6.93 -9.25
N MET A 236 3.82 -5.71 -8.82
CA MET A 236 2.60 -4.97 -9.20
C MET A 236 2.82 -4.06 -10.42
N GLY A 237 4.03 -4.02 -10.94
CA GLY A 237 4.39 -3.24 -12.10
C GLY A 237 4.49 -1.74 -11.85
N VAL A 238 4.86 -1.31 -10.67
CA VAL A 238 5.23 0.07 -10.34
C VAL A 238 6.74 0.20 -10.41
N LEU A 239 7.25 1.24 -11.09
CA LEU A 239 8.69 1.44 -11.26
C LEU A 239 9.32 2.05 -10.00
N PRO A 240 10.17 1.32 -9.26
CA PRO A 240 10.92 1.89 -8.15
C PRO A 240 12.18 2.58 -8.67
N LEU A 241 12.36 3.84 -8.28
CA LEU A 241 13.50 4.69 -8.63
C LEU A 241 14.15 5.23 -7.36
N GLU A 242 15.46 5.36 -7.36
CA GLU A 242 16.21 5.84 -6.19
C GLU A 242 17.01 7.08 -6.54
N PHE A 243 16.90 8.10 -5.70
CA PHE A 243 17.73 9.29 -5.79
C PHE A 243 19.21 8.96 -5.64
N LYS A 244 20.08 9.69 -6.33
CA LYS A 244 21.51 9.63 -6.09
C LYS A 244 21.88 10.28 -4.76
N ALA A 245 22.99 9.88 -4.17
CA ALA A 245 23.46 10.42 -2.91
C ALA A 245 23.50 11.96 -2.92
N GLY A 246 22.95 12.58 -1.87
CA GLY A 246 22.90 14.03 -1.72
C GLY A 246 21.76 14.72 -2.47
N VAL A 247 20.92 13.97 -3.16
CA VAL A 247 19.72 14.50 -3.85
C VAL A 247 18.48 13.93 -3.18
N ASP A 248 17.57 14.79 -2.79
CA ASP A 248 16.29 14.43 -2.18
C ASP A 248 15.21 15.47 -2.50
N ARG A 249 13.97 15.21 -2.05
CA ARG A 249 12.84 16.10 -2.25
C ARG A 249 13.06 17.53 -1.71
N LYS A 250 13.86 17.67 -0.64
CA LYS A 250 14.14 18.98 0.00
C LYS A 250 15.20 19.74 -0.76
N THR A 251 16.29 19.08 -1.16
CA THR A 251 17.34 19.71 -1.98
C THR A 251 16.83 20.14 -3.34
N LEU A 252 15.81 19.46 -3.87
CA LEU A 252 15.14 19.83 -5.12
C LEU A 252 14.03 20.85 -4.93
N GLY A 253 13.65 21.16 -3.68
CA GLY A 253 12.58 22.12 -3.36
C GLY A 253 11.20 21.72 -3.90
N LEU A 254 10.89 20.41 -3.86
CA LEU A 254 9.63 19.90 -4.38
C LEU A 254 8.46 20.26 -3.47
N ASP A 255 7.39 20.80 -4.05
CA ASP A 255 6.19 21.24 -3.32
C ASP A 255 4.89 20.56 -3.80
N GLY A 256 4.98 19.77 -4.89
CA GLY A 256 3.87 19.00 -5.44
C GLY A 256 3.11 19.67 -6.58
N THR A 257 3.53 20.86 -7.03
CA THR A 257 2.94 21.53 -8.20
C THR A 257 3.54 21.03 -9.52
N GLU A 258 4.65 20.33 -9.45
CA GLU A 258 5.45 19.90 -10.60
C GLU A 258 4.76 18.81 -11.41
N LEU A 259 5.20 18.70 -12.68
CA LEU A 259 5.00 17.54 -13.54
C LEU A 259 6.30 16.74 -13.62
N TYR A 260 6.17 15.43 -13.64
CA TYR A 260 7.30 14.51 -13.66
C TYR A 260 7.26 13.61 -14.87
N SER A 261 8.41 13.42 -15.51
CA SER A 261 8.60 12.42 -16.56
C SER A 261 9.87 11.62 -16.30
N VAL A 262 9.89 10.35 -16.68
CA VAL A 262 11.08 9.50 -16.58
C VAL A 262 11.48 9.09 -17.98
N ILE A 263 12.73 9.38 -18.35
CA ILE A 263 13.32 9.06 -19.65
C ILE A 263 14.58 8.22 -19.49
N GLY A 264 14.86 7.41 -20.48
CA GLY A 264 16.04 6.53 -20.53
C GLY A 264 15.68 5.08 -20.84
N ASN A 265 16.70 4.25 -20.96
CA ASN A 265 16.54 2.82 -21.21
C ASN A 265 16.37 2.06 -19.88
N ILE A 266 15.23 1.44 -19.68
CA ILE A 266 14.95 0.61 -18.50
C ILE A 266 15.75 -0.69 -18.62
N ALA A 267 16.74 -0.82 -17.76
CA ALA A 267 17.59 -2.00 -17.62
C ALA A 267 17.99 -2.17 -16.15
N PRO A 268 18.51 -3.34 -15.74
CA PRO A 268 18.88 -3.57 -14.35
C PRO A 268 19.85 -2.51 -13.84
N ARG A 269 19.46 -1.82 -12.76
CA ARG A 269 20.24 -0.78 -12.09
C ARG A 269 20.73 0.35 -12.99
N SER A 270 20.10 0.54 -14.15
CA SER A 270 20.45 1.62 -15.08
C SER A 270 20.22 3.00 -14.45
N THR A 271 20.91 4.00 -14.97
CA THR A 271 20.62 5.39 -14.64
C THR A 271 19.59 5.93 -15.62
N LEU A 272 18.46 6.36 -15.08
CA LEU A 272 17.40 7.06 -15.80
C LEU A 272 17.45 8.55 -15.44
N THR A 273 16.74 9.36 -16.21
CA THR A 273 16.60 10.79 -15.95
C THR A 273 15.15 11.08 -15.50
N LEU A 274 15.01 11.58 -14.27
CA LEU A 274 13.77 12.18 -13.80
C LEU A 274 13.73 13.63 -14.26
N VAL A 275 12.80 13.95 -15.15
CA VAL A 275 12.55 15.29 -15.65
C VAL A 275 11.45 15.92 -14.80
N ILE A 276 11.76 17.04 -14.18
CA ILE A 276 10.85 17.79 -13.29
C ILE A 276 10.55 19.11 -14.00
N GLU A 277 9.28 19.33 -14.32
CA GLU A 277 8.80 20.56 -14.91
C GLU A 277 7.98 21.32 -13.87
N ARG A 278 8.33 22.56 -13.62
CA ARG A 278 7.63 23.46 -12.70
C ARG A 278 7.45 24.86 -13.27
N ALA A 279 6.37 25.52 -12.89
CA ALA A 279 6.17 26.93 -13.21
C ALA A 279 7.07 27.79 -12.32
N THR A 280 7.67 28.83 -12.91
CA THR A 280 8.37 29.87 -12.17
C THR A 280 7.43 31.00 -11.82
N ASP A 281 7.82 31.87 -10.87
CA ASP A 281 7.08 33.06 -10.47
C ASP A 281 6.84 34.04 -11.64
N GLU A 282 7.67 33.96 -12.70
CA GLU A 282 7.51 34.75 -13.91
C GLU A 282 6.56 34.12 -14.95
N GLY A 283 5.90 32.99 -14.60
CA GLY A 283 5.00 32.27 -15.50
C GLY A 283 5.70 31.49 -16.63
N LYS A 284 7.03 31.28 -16.51
CA LYS A 284 7.81 30.44 -17.41
C LYS A 284 7.86 29.01 -16.86
N SER A 285 8.13 28.05 -17.72
CA SER A 285 8.43 26.67 -17.31
C SER A 285 9.94 26.52 -17.08
N GLU A 286 10.31 25.94 -15.93
CA GLU A 286 11.64 25.49 -15.62
C GLU A 286 11.69 23.98 -15.71
N ILE A 287 12.71 23.43 -16.36
CA ILE A 287 12.96 22.00 -16.45
C ILE A 287 14.25 21.68 -15.69
N VAL A 288 14.12 20.74 -14.74
CA VAL A 288 15.26 20.22 -13.97
C VAL A 288 15.41 18.74 -14.30
N GLU A 289 16.59 18.33 -14.73
CA GLU A 289 16.92 16.93 -15.02
C GLU A 289 17.72 16.33 -13.86
N VAL A 290 17.23 15.25 -13.30
CA VAL A 290 17.80 14.59 -12.13
C VAL A 290 18.14 13.13 -12.46
N PRO A 291 19.41 12.69 -12.37
CA PRO A 291 19.74 11.29 -12.54
C PRO A 291 19.20 10.47 -11.36
N VAL A 292 18.51 9.37 -11.67
CA VAL A 292 17.98 8.41 -10.69
C VAL A 292 18.41 6.99 -11.05
N THR A 293 18.49 6.11 -10.07
CA THR A 293 18.79 4.70 -10.27
C THR A 293 17.51 3.91 -10.46
N CYS A 294 17.37 3.17 -11.54
CA CYS A 294 16.33 2.16 -11.72
C CYS A 294 16.55 1.02 -10.73
N ARG A 295 15.58 0.75 -9.86
CA ARG A 295 15.65 -0.30 -8.84
C ARG A 295 14.96 -1.59 -9.26
N LEU A 296 15.00 -1.87 -10.55
CA LEU A 296 14.90 -3.22 -11.10
C LEU A 296 16.31 -3.80 -11.05
N ASP A 297 16.53 -4.83 -10.25
CA ASP A 297 17.88 -5.29 -9.92
C ASP A 297 18.35 -6.44 -10.83
N THR A 298 17.42 -7.07 -11.57
CA THR A 298 17.70 -8.20 -12.48
C THR A 298 16.90 -8.08 -13.78
N GLU A 299 17.33 -8.80 -14.82
CA GLU A 299 16.63 -8.90 -16.12
C GLU A 299 15.20 -9.49 -15.94
N GLU A 300 15.02 -10.43 -15.00
CA GLU A 300 13.70 -10.98 -14.71
C GLU A 300 12.77 -9.92 -14.11
N GLU A 301 13.26 -9.06 -13.23
CA GLU A 301 12.47 -7.95 -12.70
C GLU A 301 12.09 -6.94 -13.79
N VAL A 302 12.96 -6.69 -14.76
CA VAL A 302 12.65 -5.87 -15.95
C VAL A 302 11.52 -6.53 -16.75
N SER A 303 11.65 -7.82 -17.02
CA SER A 303 10.62 -8.58 -17.76
C SER A 303 9.26 -8.57 -17.05
N VAL A 304 9.23 -8.73 -15.72
CA VAL A 304 8.02 -8.64 -14.91
C VAL A 304 7.41 -7.23 -14.99
N TYR A 305 8.23 -6.21 -14.85
CA TYR A 305 7.79 -4.81 -14.94
C TYR A 305 7.21 -4.50 -16.33
N GLU A 306 7.88 -4.85 -17.40
CA GLU A 306 7.43 -4.63 -18.79
C GLU A 306 6.13 -5.36 -19.11
N ALA A 307 5.95 -6.57 -18.59
CA ALA A 307 4.71 -7.33 -18.73
C ALA A 307 3.52 -6.66 -18.01
N GLY A 308 3.78 -5.83 -17.01
CA GLY A 308 2.70 -5.19 -16.24
C GLY A 308 2.59 -5.68 -14.82
N GLY A 309 3.42 -6.60 -14.41
CA GLY A 309 3.43 -7.24 -13.11
C GLY A 309 3.59 -8.75 -13.23
N VAL A 310 3.71 -9.41 -12.07
CA VAL A 310 3.97 -10.84 -12.02
C VAL A 310 2.85 -11.68 -12.64
N LEU A 311 1.58 -11.28 -12.44
CA LEU A 311 0.43 -12.01 -12.99
C LEU A 311 0.30 -11.86 -14.52
N GLN A 312 0.72 -10.74 -15.07
CA GLN A 312 0.73 -10.51 -16.51
C GLN A 312 1.92 -11.20 -17.20
N ARG A 313 2.99 -11.48 -16.46
CA ARG A 313 4.18 -12.15 -16.97
C ARG A 313 3.95 -13.65 -17.19
N PHE A 314 3.06 -14.29 -16.41
CA PHE A 314 2.64 -15.68 -16.52
C PHE A 314 1.30 -15.82 -17.25
#